data_86eead20c50d46e7c61ccddb816c3697
#
_entry.id   86eead20c50d46e7c61ccddb816c3697
#
_cell.length_a   1.000
_cell.length_b   1.000
_cell.length_c   1.000
_cell.angle_alpha   90.00
_cell.angle_beta   90.00
_cell.angle_gamma   90.00
#
_symmetry.space_group_name_H-M   'P 1'
#
loop_
_entity.id
_entity.type
_entity.pdbx_description
1 polymer ?
#
loop_
_entity_poly.entity_id
_entity_poly.type
_entity_poly.pdbx_seq_one_letter_code
_entity_poly.pdbx_strand_id
1 'polypeptide(L)'
;MIHPTAQVDPKAKLGANVHVGAFAVIGEEVVIGDGSRIGPHCVIGGPTTLGRDVVVKAHATLGNDPQDKKYRGERSELIVGDRNTFFEFTTISRGTADGGGVTRIGSDNWIMAYVHVAHDCVIGDQCILANNATLAGHAVLGDWVILGGFAAIHQFCKIGAHAFIGMGSLVNADVPPFVMVADRYAEPRGINSEGLKRRGFDRERIAAIKRAYRTLYLSGRPLAEVRDALATGAEASPDVRLVLEFLERSERGLLR
;
A
#
# COMPACT_ATOMS: atom_id res chain seq x y z
N MET A 1 -13.41 13.19 21.82
CA MET A 1 -14.83 13.65 21.80
C MET A 1 -15.62 12.77 20.86
N ILE A 2 -16.72 12.18 21.32
CA ILE A 2 -17.62 11.34 20.48
C ILE A 2 -18.91 12.13 20.24
N HIS A 3 -19.32 12.25 18.97
CA HIS A 3 -20.56 12.93 18.61
C HIS A 3 -21.77 12.13 19.14
N PRO A 4 -22.84 12.78 19.66
CA PRO A 4 -23.98 12.08 20.25
C PRO A 4 -24.73 11.14 19.31
N THR A 5 -24.64 11.34 17.98
CA THR A 5 -25.25 10.46 16.98
C THR A 5 -24.33 9.36 16.46
N ALA A 6 -23.07 9.31 16.93
CA ALA A 6 -22.18 8.20 16.60
C ALA A 6 -22.61 6.93 17.33
N GLN A 7 -22.49 5.79 16.66
CA GLN A 7 -22.71 4.47 17.24
C GLN A 7 -21.36 3.81 17.50
N VAL A 8 -21.03 3.60 18.77
CA VAL A 8 -19.77 2.97 19.18
C VAL A 8 -20.09 1.70 19.97
N ASP A 9 -19.65 0.56 19.49
CA ASP A 9 -19.84 -0.71 20.18
C ASP A 9 -19.15 -0.68 21.55
N PRO A 10 -19.79 -1.21 22.63
CA PRO A 10 -19.19 -1.23 23.97
C PRO A 10 -17.88 -2.01 24.08
N LYS A 11 -17.59 -2.93 23.16
CA LYS A 11 -16.33 -3.67 23.10
C LYS A 11 -15.22 -2.93 22.34
N ALA A 12 -15.54 -1.82 21.66
CA ALA A 12 -14.54 -1.00 20.99
C ALA A 12 -13.64 -0.30 22.04
N LYS A 13 -12.35 -0.20 21.73
CA LYS A 13 -11.36 0.46 22.59
C LYS A 13 -10.86 1.72 21.92
N LEU A 14 -11.17 2.87 22.50
CA LEU A 14 -10.75 4.18 22.00
C LEU A 14 -9.67 4.74 22.92
N GLY A 15 -8.55 5.16 22.32
CA GLY A 15 -7.45 5.81 23.01
C GLY A 15 -7.78 7.23 23.47
N ALA A 16 -6.79 7.88 24.07
CA ALA A 16 -6.92 9.26 24.53
C ALA A 16 -7.11 10.23 23.35
N ASN A 17 -7.95 11.26 23.55
CA ASN A 17 -8.19 12.32 22.57
C ASN A 17 -8.72 11.84 21.20
N VAL A 18 -9.35 10.68 21.13
CA VAL A 18 -10.03 10.20 19.92
C VAL A 18 -11.28 11.04 19.66
N HIS A 19 -11.48 11.41 18.39
CA HIS A 19 -12.68 12.10 17.91
C HIS A 19 -13.47 11.19 16.99
N VAL A 20 -14.79 11.09 17.23
CA VAL A 20 -15.70 10.32 16.36
C VAL A 20 -16.84 11.24 15.91
N GLY A 21 -16.98 11.40 14.60
CA GLY A 21 -17.92 12.31 13.96
C GLY A 21 -19.36 11.82 13.97
N ALA A 22 -20.27 12.67 13.53
CA ALA A 22 -21.70 12.39 13.48
C ALA A 22 -21.99 11.17 12.60
N PHE A 23 -22.91 10.31 13.05
CA PHE A 23 -23.36 9.12 12.31
C PHE A 23 -22.26 8.12 11.93
N ALA A 24 -21.07 8.23 12.54
CA ALA A 24 -20.04 7.21 12.39
C ALA A 24 -20.45 5.95 13.15
N VAL A 25 -20.09 4.79 12.63
CA VAL A 25 -20.31 3.46 13.24
C VAL A 25 -18.97 2.82 13.52
N ILE A 26 -18.70 2.50 14.79
CA ILE A 26 -17.50 1.78 15.24
C ILE A 26 -17.97 0.42 15.76
N GLY A 27 -17.56 -0.64 15.07
CA GLY A 27 -17.95 -2.02 15.39
C GLY A 27 -17.25 -2.62 16.62
N GLU A 28 -17.64 -3.83 16.94
CA GLU A 28 -16.99 -4.61 17.98
C GLU A 28 -15.53 -4.95 17.60
N GLU A 29 -14.70 -5.20 18.60
CA GLU A 29 -13.27 -5.52 18.41
C GLU A 29 -12.46 -4.48 17.59
N VAL A 30 -12.95 -3.24 17.54
CA VAL A 30 -12.21 -2.12 16.97
C VAL A 30 -11.35 -1.47 18.06
N VAL A 31 -10.06 -1.27 17.73
CA VAL A 31 -9.11 -0.53 18.57
C VAL A 31 -8.64 0.71 17.80
N ILE A 32 -8.78 1.89 18.40
CA ILE A 32 -8.35 3.16 17.78
C ILE A 32 -7.34 3.84 18.71
N GLY A 33 -6.12 4.06 18.20
CA GLY A 33 -5.04 4.71 18.93
C GLY A 33 -5.28 6.19 19.20
N ASP A 34 -4.49 6.72 20.13
CA ASP A 34 -4.57 8.09 20.64
C ASP A 34 -4.54 9.15 19.52
N GLY A 35 -5.25 10.24 19.71
CA GLY A 35 -5.23 11.39 18.80
C GLY A 35 -5.98 11.19 17.47
N SER A 36 -6.46 9.99 17.19
CA SER A 36 -7.10 9.66 15.92
C SER A 36 -8.46 10.35 15.74
N ARG A 37 -8.82 10.61 14.49
CA ARG A 37 -10.04 11.34 14.12
C ARG A 37 -10.83 10.58 13.07
N ILE A 38 -12.03 10.14 13.44
CA ILE A 38 -12.96 9.46 12.55
C ILE A 38 -14.03 10.46 12.11
N GLY A 39 -14.12 10.70 10.81
CA GLY A 39 -15.07 11.64 10.20
C GLY A 39 -16.52 11.18 10.29
N PRO A 40 -17.46 12.04 9.90
CA PRO A 40 -18.88 11.67 9.91
C PRO A 40 -19.18 10.58 8.87
N HIS A 41 -20.20 9.77 9.17
CA HIS A 41 -20.68 8.68 8.32
C HIS A 41 -19.60 7.62 7.96
N CYS A 42 -18.50 7.56 8.70
CA CYS A 42 -17.53 6.47 8.54
C CYS A 42 -18.06 5.18 9.17
N VAL A 43 -17.65 4.05 8.60
CA VAL A 43 -17.88 2.73 9.19
C VAL A 43 -16.52 2.07 9.43
N ILE A 44 -16.22 1.78 10.70
CA ILE A 44 -15.03 1.01 11.07
C ILE A 44 -15.51 -0.35 11.57
N GLY A 45 -15.38 -1.38 10.72
CA GLY A 45 -15.71 -2.76 11.08
C GLY A 45 -14.59 -3.41 11.87
N GLY A 46 -14.91 -4.39 12.71
CA GLY A 46 -13.91 -5.15 13.47
C GLY A 46 -13.85 -6.62 13.08
N PRO A 47 -12.75 -7.32 13.42
CA PRO A 47 -11.55 -6.83 14.13
C PRO A 47 -10.68 -5.85 13.32
N THR A 48 -10.47 -4.66 13.87
CA THR A 48 -9.63 -3.63 13.22
C THR A 48 -8.82 -2.87 14.26
N THR A 49 -7.53 -2.72 14.01
CA THR A 49 -6.65 -1.87 14.81
C THR A 49 -6.18 -0.69 13.98
N LEU A 50 -6.49 0.53 14.42
CA LEU A 50 -5.93 1.77 13.89
C LEU A 50 -4.90 2.30 14.90
N GLY A 51 -3.72 2.67 14.40
CA GLY A 51 -2.66 3.29 15.18
C GLY A 51 -3.02 4.69 15.71
N ARG A 52 -2.01 5.44 16.14
CA ARG A 52 -2.15 6.81 16.68
C ARG A 52 -2.24 7.84 15.56
N ASP A 53 -2.92 8.95 15.82
CA ASP A 53 -3.01 10.10 14.93
C ASP A 53 -3.52 9.74 13.51
N VAL A 54 -4.35 8.68 13.41
CA VAL A 54 -4.99 8.29 12.15
C VAL A 54 -6.16 9.23 11.86
N VAL A 55 -6.23 9.73 10.64
CA VAL A 55 -7.33 10.58 10.17
C VAL A 55 -8.15 9.84 9.12
N VAL A 56 -9.43 9.62 9.41
CA VAL A 56 -10.38 9.03 8.48
C VAL A 56 -11.41 10.10 8.10
N LYS A 57 -11.47 10.46 6.83
CA LYS A 57 -12.41 11.46 6.31
C LYS A 57 -13.81 10.87 6.14
N ALA A 58 -14.79 11.71 5.85
CA ALA A 58 -16.20 11.31 5.78
C ALA A 58 -16.48 10.15 4.81
N HIS A 59 -17.45 9.31 5.15
CA HIS A 59 -17.94 8.20 4.31
C HIS A 59 -16.89 7.12 3.96
N ALA A 60 -15.73 7.07 4.60
CA ALA A 60 -14.79 5.97 4.42
C ALA A 60 -15.25 4.73 5.19
N THR A 61 -14.92 3.54 4.67
CA THR A 61 -15.21 2.25 5.29
C THR A 61 -13.94 1.43 5.45
N LEU A 62 -13.57 1.12 6.68
CA LEU A 62 -12.36 0.38 7.01
C LEU A 62 -12.70 -0.89 7.80
N GLY A 63 -12.07 -2.01 7.47
CA GLY A 63 -12.23 -3.25 8.22
C GLY A 63 -13.54 -3.99 7.94
N ASN A 64 -14.17 -3.76 6.80
CA ASN A 64 -15.33 -4.53 6.39
C ASN A 64 -14.95 -5.92 5.87
N ASP A 65 -15.95 -6.78 5.75
CA ASP A 65 -15.79 -8.12 5.20
C ASP A 65 -15.11 -8.08 3.82
N PRO A 66 -14.25 -9.07 3.54
CA PRO A 66 -13.65 -9.23 2.22
C PRO A 66 -14.69 -9.40 1.12
N GLN A 67 -14.46 -8.79 -0.03
CA GLN A 67 -15.27 -9.01 -1.25
C GLN A 67 -14.80 -10.27 -1.98
N ASP A 68 -14.55 -11.34 -1.24
CA ASP A 68 -14.18 -12.65 -1.79
C ASP A 68 -15.34 -13.64 -1.66
N LYS A 69 -15.71 -14.28 -2.77
CA LYS A 69 -16.79 -15.30 -2.79
C LYS A 69 -16.51 -16.51 -1.90
N LYS A 70 -15.25 -16.75 -1.54
CA LYS A 70 -14.85 -17.84 -0.64
C LYS A 70 -15.02 -17.50 0.83
N TYR A 71 -15.05 -16.21 1.19
CA TYR A 71 -15.21 -15.77 2.57
C TYR A 71 -16.49 -16.31 3.18
N ARG A 72 -16.42 -16.89 4.38
CA ARG A 72 -17.53 -17.54 5.10
C ARG A 72 -17.79 -16.93 6.48
N GLY A 73 -17.23 -15.76 6.76
CA GLY A 73 -17.33 -15.12 8.07
C GLY A 73 -16.24 -15.57 9.06
N GLU A 74 -15.18 -16.18 8.58
CA GLU A 74 -14.02 -16.53 9.40
C GLU A 74 -13.36 -15.28 9.99
N ARG A 75 -12.73 -15.44 11.16
CA ARG A 75 -12.04 -14.34 11.84
C ARG A 75 -10.87 -13.84 11.01
N SER A 76 -10.87 -12.57 10.69
CA SER A 76 -9.79 -11.89 9.97
C SER A 76 -9.67 -10.44 10.45
N GLU A 77 -8.56 -9.78 10.16
CA GLU A 77 -8.21 -8.51 10.76
C GLU A 77 -7.77 -7.48 9.72
N LEU A 78 -7.95 -6.19 10.09
CA LEU A 78 -7.25 -5.06 9.47
C LEU A 78 -6.33 -4.43 10.50
N ILE A 79 -5.06 -4.26 10.17
CA ILE A 79 -4.07 -3.59 11.02
C ILE A 79 -3.51 -2.39 10.26
N VAL A 80 -3.65 -1.21 10.86
CA VAL A 80 -3.20 0.08 10.31
C VAL A 80 -2.24 0.72 11.29
N GLY A 81 -1.08 1.14 10.82
CA GLY A 81 -0.09 1.89 11.59
C GLY A 81 -0.50 3.32 11.91
N ASP A 82 0.45 4.11 12.37
CA ASP A 82 0.25 5.48 12.85
C ASP A 82 0.16 6.51 11.70
N ARG A 83 -0.44 7.67 11.95
CA ARG A 83 -0.44 8.88 11.11
C ARG A 83 -0.90 8.69 9.66
N ASN A 84 -1.73 7.69 9.41
CA ASN A 84 -2.35 7.49 8.11
C ASN A 84 -3.51 8.46 7.90
N THR A 85 -3.69 8.92 6.67
CA THR A 85 -4.88 9.68 6.28
C THR A 85 -5.65 8.94 5.19
N PHE A 86 -6.90 8.61 5.49
CA PHE A 86 -7.87 8.03 4.56
C PHE A 86 -8.89 9.08 4.17
N PHE A 87 -9.00 9.34 2.88
CA PHE A 87 -9.95 10.30 2.35
C PHE A 87 -11.33 9.69 2.11
N GLU A 88 -12.24 10.51 1.63
CA GLU A 88 -13.65 10.18 1.47
C GLU A 88 -13.85 8.95 0.57
N PHE A 89 -14.83 8.13 0.93
CA PHE A 89 -15.23 6.95 0.17
C PHE A 89 -14.12 5.91 -0.06
N THR A 90 -13.05 5.95 0.72
CA THR A 90 -12.04 4.89 0.74
C THR A 90 -12.65 3.61 1.31
N THR A 91 -12.31 2.46 0.72
CA THR A 91 -12.78 1.14 1.18
C THR A 91 -11.60 0.21 1.42
N ILE A 92 -11.44 -0.29 2.64
CA ILE A 92 -10.36 -1.21 3.03
C ILE A 92 -10.97 -2.46 3.64
N SER A 93 -10.73 -3.61 3.03
CA SER A 93 -11.21 -4.91 3.55
C SER A 93 -10.25 -5.53 4.56
N ARG A 94 -10.79 -6.37 5.46
CA ARG A 94 -9.98 -7.29 6.29
C ARG A 94 -9.34 -8.37 5.44
N GLY A 95 -8.47 -9.19 6.04
CA GLY A 95 -7.90 -10.37 5.40
C GLY A 95 -8.89 -11.53 5.24
N THR A 96 -8.41 -12.64 4.68
CA THR A 96 -9.11 -13.92 4.57
C THR A 96 -8.30 -15.05 5.21
N ALA A 97 -8.91 -16.13 5.62
CA ALA A 97 -8.19 -17.27 6.22
C ALA A 97 -7.11 -17.81 5.26
N ASP A 98 -7.43 -17.95 3.99
CA ASP A 98 -6.52 -18.44 2.96
C ASP A 98 -5.33 -17.48 2.71
N GLY A 99 -5.49 -16.18 3.01
CA GLY A 99 -4.46 -15.13 2.85
C GLY A 99 -3.65 -14.84 4.10
N GLY A 100 -3.81 -15.61 5.15
CA GLY A 100 -3.14 -15.39 6.43
C GLY A 100 -3.92 -14.52 7.41
N GLY A 101 -5.16 -14.18 7.10
CA GLY A 101 -6.11 -13.56 8.01
C GLY A 101 -5.98 -12.06 8.21
N VAL A 102 -5.05 -11.37 7.53
CA VAL A 102 -4.75 -9.98 7.86
C VAL A 102 -4.46 -9.13 6.63
N THR A 103 -5.15 -8.00 6.51
CA THR A 103 -4.73 -6.87 5.67
C THR A 103 -3.90 -5.91 6.51
N ARG A 104 -2.73 -5.48 6.03
CA ARG A 104 -1.80 -4.61 6.76
C ARG A 104 -1.50 -3.32 6.00
N ILE A 105 -1.56 -2.22 6.72
CA ILE A 105 -1.15 -0.89 6.21
C ILE A 105 -0.16 -0.31 7.22
N GLY A 106 1.02 0.06 6.75
CA GLY A 106 2.06 0.71 7.54
C GLY A 106 1.65 2.10 8.04
N SER A 107 2.62 2.96 8.24
CA SER A 107 2.42 4.31 8.79
C SER A 107 2.64 5.42 7.76
N ASP A 108 2.14 6.63 8.06
CA ASP A 108 2.39 7.84 7.28
C ASP A 108 1.88 7.77 5.83
N ASN A 109 0.87 6.96 5.54
CA ASN A 109 0.31 6.82 4.20
C ASN A 109 -0.78 7.87 3.92
N TRP A 110 -0.85 8.29 2.65
CA TRP A 110 -1.83 9.23 2.13
C TRP A 110 -2.73 8.54 1.12
N ILE A 111 -3.91 8.13 1.56
CA ILE A 111 -4.84 7.28 0.80
C ILE A 111 -6.03 8.12 0.38
N MET A 112 -6.02 8.58 -0.88
CA MET A 112 -6.96 9.57 -1.40
C MET A 112 -8.35 8.97 -1.64
N ALA A 113 -9.28 9.83 -2.02
CA ALA A 113 -10.69 9.47 -2.15
C ALA A 113 -10.92 8.35 -3.18
N TYR A 114 -11.91 7.50 -2.88
CA TYR A 114 -12.31 6.36 -3.70
C TYR A 114 -11.24 5.27 -3.90
N VAL A 115 -10.15 5.28 -3.13
CA VAL A 115 -9.18 4.18 -3.16
C VAL A 115 -9.83 2.91 -2.60
N HIS A 116 -9.57 1.79 -3.27
CA HIS A 116 -9.94 0.46 -2.78
C HIS A 116 -8.71 -0.38 -2.47
N VAL A 117 -8.69 -0.97 -1.27
CA VAL A 117 -7.71 -1.97 -0.87
C VAL A 117 -8.45 -3.26 -0.53
N ALA A 118 -8.26 -4.29 -1.34
CA ALA A 118 -8.86 -5.59 -1.12
C ALA A 118 -8.17 -6.34 0.04
N HIS A 119 -8.68 -7.52 0.35
CA HIS A 119 -8.21 -8.40 1.42
C HIS A 119 -6.75 -8.84 1.24
N ASP A 120 -6.09 -9.11 2.34
CA ASP A 120 -4.72 -9.67 2.41
C ASP A 120 -3.64 -8.81 1.74
N CYS A 121 -3.94 -7.55 1.44
CA CYS A 121 -2.95 -6.60 0.94
C CYS A 121 -1.98 -6.20 2.06
N VAL A 122 -0.73 -5.95 1.66
CA VAL A 122 0.29 -5.38 2.54
C VAL A 122 0.79 -4.07 1.92
N ILE A 123 0.64 -2.97 2.64
CA ILE A 123 1.11 -1.64 2.23
C ILE A 123 2.17 -1.18 3.23
N GLY A 124 3.34 -0.80 2.73
CA GLY A 124 4.43 -0.25 3.54
C GLY A 124 4.14 1.14 4.09
N ASP A 125 5.19 1.84 4.47
CA ASP A 125 5.14 3.19 5.01
C ASP A 125 5.25 4.26 3.91
N GLN A 126 4.75 5.47 4.19
CA GLN A 126 4.95 6.65 3.35
C GLN A 126 4.40 6.52 1.91
N CYS A 127 3.44 5.64 1.68
CA CYS A 127 2.83 5.46 0.36
C CYS A 127 1.81 6.55 0.05
N ILE A 128 1.65 6.86 -1.22
CA ILE A 128 0.60 7.75 -1.74
C ILE A 128 -0.23 6.97 -2.74
N LEU A 129 -1.51 6.78 -2.45
CA LEU A 129 -2.49 6.18 -3.34
C LEU A 129 -3.44 7.28 -3.80
N ALA A 130 -3.31 7.69 -5.06
CA ALA A 130 -4.13 8.76 -5.61
C ALA A 130 -5.56 8.27 -5.90
N ASN A 131 -6.47 9.21 -6.14
CA ASN A 131 -7.90 8.95 -6.31
C ASN A 131 -8.20 7.76 -7.22
N ASN A 132 -9.10 6.89 -6.77
CA ASN A 132 -9.54 5.69 -7.49
C ASN A 132 -8.44 4.63 -7.75
N ALA A 133 -7.27 4.74 -7.13
CA ALA A 133 -6.30 3.64 -7.19
C ALA A 133 -6.89 2.40 -6.52
N THR A 134 -6.64 1.23 -7.11
CA THR A 134 -7.27 -0.03 -6.67
C THR A 134 -6.23 -1.12 -6.54
N LEU A 135 -6.22 -1.78 -5.38
CA LEU A 135 -5.43 -2.98 -5.13
C LEU A 135 -6.37 -4.19 -5.05
N ALA A 136 -6.16 -5.16 -5.92
CA ALA A 136 -6.80 -6.47 -5.79
C ALA A 136 -6.13 -7.30 -4.68
N GLY A 137 -6.76 -8.39 -4.26
CA GLY A 137 -6.32 -9.19 -3.11
C GLY A 137 -4.86 -9.61 -3.16
N HIS A 138 -4.22 -9.68 -1.99
CA HIS A 138 -2.82 -10.10 -1.81
C HIS A 138 -1.77 -9.21 -2.50
N ALA A 139 -2.13 -8.01 -2.95
CA ALA A 139 -1.15 -7.07 -3.50
C ALA A 139 -0.21 -6.55 -2.40
N VAL A 140 1.06 -6.39 -2.74
CA VAL A 140 2.09 -5.91 -1.81
C VAL A 140 2.72 -4.63 -2.35
N LEU A 141 2.68 -3.56 -1.56
CA LEU A 141 3.39 -2.31 -1.84
C LEU A 141 4.53 -2.14 -0.83
N GLY A 142 5.74 -1.93 -1.32
CA GLY A 142 6.86 -1.49 -0.47
C GLY A 142 6.70 -0.03 -0.05
N ASP A 143 7.63 0.44 0.78
CA ASP A 143 7.61 1.82 1.27
C ASP A 143 7.76 2.86 0.14
N TRP A 144 7.16 4.02 0.33
CA TRP A 144 7.28 5.15 -0.59
C TRP A 144 6.72 4.88 -2.00
N VAL A 145 5.89 3.88 -2.18
CA VAL A 145 5.21 3.65 -3.46
C VAL A 145 4.19 4.75 -3.72
N ILE A 146 4.14 5.22 -4.95
CA ILE A 146 3.11 6.16 -5.41
C ILE A 146 2.28 5.46 -6.49
N LEU A 147 0.98 5.35 -6.25
CA LEU A 147 0.00 4.96 -7.25
C LEU A 147 -0.70 6.21 -7.79
N GLY A 148 -0.58 6.47 -9.08
CA GLY A 148 -1.34 7.50 -9.77
C GLY A 148 -2.84 7.22 -9.79
N GLY A 149 -3.65 8.24 -10.04
CA GLY A 149 -5.11 8.08 -10.07
C GLY A 149 -5.55 7.00 -11.05
N PHE A 150 -6.55 6.21 -10.67
CA PHE A 150 -7.05 5.08 -11.47
C PHE A 150 -6.02 3.97 -11.79
N ALA A 151 -4.86 3.96 -11.14
CA ALA A 151 -3.94 2.83 -11.24
C ALA A 151 -4.57 1.59 -10.61
N ALA A 152 -4.46 0.44 -11.27
CA ALA A 152 -4.99 -0.82 -10.78
C ALA A 152 -3.89 -1.88 -10.69
N ILE A 153 -3.75 -2.47 -9.51
CA ILE A 153 -2.77 -3.52 -9.22
C ILE A 153 -3.49 -4.86 -9.16
N HIS A 154 -3.12 -5.77 -10.04
CA HIS A 154 -3.68 -7.12 -10.08
C HIS A 154 -3.30 -7.91 -8.82
N GLN A 155 -4.15 -8.90 -8.47
CA GLN A 155 -3.91 -9.75 -7.30
C GLN A 155 -2.52 -10.40 -7.30
N PHE A 156 -1.93 -10.51 -6.12
CA PHE A 156 -0.59 -11.07 -5.87
C PHE A 156 0.60 -10.30 -6.47
N CYS A 157 0.39 -9.16 -7.13
CA CYS A 157 1.51 -8.36 -7.63
C CYS A 157 2.24 -7.67 -6.49
N LYS A 158 3.56 -7.62 -6.61
CA LYS A 158 4.47 -6.93 -5.68
C LYS A 158 5.00 -5.66 -6.35
N ILE A 159 4.84 -4.53 -5.69
CA ILE A 159 5.36 -3.23 -6.14
C ILE A 159 6.49 -2.83 -5.19
N GLY A 160 7.70 -2.78 -5.71
CA GLY A 160 8.89 -2.50 -4.93
C GLY A 160 8.94 -1.06 -4.40
N ALA A 161 9.68 -0.86 -3.32
CA ALA A 161 9.81 0.43 -2.65
C ALA A 161 10.23 1.55 -3.61
N HIS A 162 9.71 2.77 -3.37
CA HIS A 162 9.96 3.95 -4.19
C HIS A 162 9.47 3.88 -5.65
N ALA A 163 8.79 2.82 -6.08
CA ALA A 163 8.21 2.74 -7.41
C ALA A 163 7.11 3.80 -7.61
N PHE A 164 6.93 4.20 -8.84
CA PHE A 164 5.87 5.12 -9.26
C PHE A 164 5.04 4.48 -10.36
N ILE A 165 3.76 4.29 -10.10
CA ILE A 165 2.79 3.77 -11.06
C ILE A 165 2.00 4.94 -11.63
N GLY A 166 2.08 5.14 -12.94
CA GLY A 166 1.42 6.24 -13.63
C GLY A 166 -0.11 6.16 -13.54
N MET A 167 -0.77 7.28 -13.79
CA MET A 167 -2.23 7.36 -13.81
C MET A 167 -2.82 6.41 -14.86
N GLY A 168 -3.86 5.64 -14.47
CA GLY A 168 -4.59 4.75 -15.36
C GLY A 168 -3.84 3.48 -15.76
N SER A 169 -2.66 3.21 -15.19
CA SER A 169 -1.87 2.01 -15.52
C SER A 169 -2.46 0.75 -14.90
N LEU A 170 -2.56 -0.32 -15.70
CA LEU A 170 -3.00 -1.65 -15.27
C LEU A 170 -1.76 -2.55 -15.08
N VAL A 171 -1.43 -2.84 -13.83
CA VAL A 171 -0.24 -3.62 -13.46
C VAL A 171 -0.66 -5.07 -13.19
N ASN A 172 -0.12 -6.02 -13.95
CA ASN A 172 -0.41 -7.45 -13.83
C ASN A 172 0.81 -8.34 -13.53
N ALA A 173 1.97 -7.72 -13.31
CA ALA A 173 3.23 -8.38 -12.96
C ALA A 173 4.00 -7.53 -11.93
N ASP A 174 5.04 -8.10 -11.32
CA ASP A 174 5.80 -7.43 -10.28
C ASP A 174 6.62 -6.25 -10.82
N VAL A 175 6.60 -5.13 -10.10
CA VAL A 175 7.34 -3.91 -10.45
C VAL A 175 8.50 -3.74 -9.47
N PRO A 176 9.77 -3.79 -9.93
CA PRO A 176 10.93 -3.65 -9.06
C PRO A 176 11.01 -2.28 -8.37
N PRO A 177 11.78 -2.16 -7.27
CA PRO A 177 12.02 -0.91 -6.58
C PRO A 177 12.53 0.20 -7.53
N PHE A 178 12.13 1.44 -7.24
CA PHE A 178 12.53 2.66 -7.94
C PHE A 178 12.00 2.83 -9.37
N VAL A 179 11.37 1.81 -9.95
CA VAL A 179 10.90 1.84 -11.34
C VAL A 179 9.70 2.77 -11.47
N MET A 180 9.71 3.56 -12.54
CA MET A 180 8.56 4.29 -13.02
C MET A 180 7.87 3.50 -14.12
N VAL A 181 6.58 3.29 -13.94
CA VAL A 181 5.70 2.59 -14.88
C VAL A 181 4.66 3.55 -15.38
N ALA A 182 4.37 3.50 -16.66
CA ALA A 182 3.32 4.30 -17.29
C ALA A 182 2.57 3.48 -18.34
N ASP A 183 1.61 4.12 -18.99
CA ASP A 183 0.72 3.56 -20.01
C ASP A 183 -0.38 2.64 -19.47
N ARG A 184 -1.45 2.49 -20.26
CA ARG A 184 -2.62 1.70 -19.87
C ARG A 184 -2.27 0.25 -19.56
N TYR A 185 -1.49 -0.39 -20.42
CA TYR A 185 -0.84 -1.67 -20.11
C TYR A 185 0.54 -1.31 -19.60
N ALA A 186 0.73 -1.46 -18.31
CA ALA A 186 1.88 -1.00 -17.58
C ALA A 186 3.21 -1.40 -18.25
N GLU A 187 4.04 -0.41 -18.56
CA GLU A 187 5.39 -0.62 -19.11
C GLU A 187 6.42 0.17 -18.32
N PRO A 188 7.63 -0.37 -18.11
CA PRO A 188 8.69 0.36 -17.44
C PRO A 188 9.21 1.51 -18.33
N ARG A 189 9.15 2.73 -17.79
CA ARG A 189 9.54 3.97 -18.51
C ARG A 189 10.81 4.62 -17.95
N GLY A 190 11.45 4.01 -16.97
CA GLY A 190 12.65 4.52 -16.32
C GLY A 190 12.62 4.36 -14.82
N ILE A 191 13.32 5.23 -14.12
CA ILE A 191 13.27 5.28 -12.65
C ILE A 191 12.55 6.54 -12.18
N ASN A 192 11.99 6.49 -10.97
CA ASN A 192 11.30 7.61 -10.31
C ASN A 192 12.30 8.70 -9.85
N SER A 193 13.08 9.25 -10.79
CA SER A 193 14.18 10.18 -10.48
C SER A 193 13.75 11.39 -9.66
N GLU A 194 12.59 11.97 -9.96
CA GLU A 194 12.10 13.16 -9.25
C GLU A 194 11.65 12.82 -7.82
N GLY A 195 10.99 11.69 -7.63
CA GLY A 195 10.63 11.20 -6.30
C GLY A 195 11.87 10.94 -5.44
N LEU A 196 12.89 10.31 -6.01
CA LEU A 196 14.15 10.02 -5.32
C LEU A 196 14.88 11.31 -4.90
N LYS A 197 14.99 12.31 -5.79
CA LYS A 197 15.58 13.63 -5.45
C LYS A 197 14.84 14.31 -4.30
N ARG A 198 13.51 14.33 -4.33
CA ARG A 198 12.68 14.93 -3.28
C ARG A 198 12.85 14.24 -1.92
N ARG A 199 13.23 12.96 -1.93
CA ARG A 199 13.53 12.15 -0.72
C ARG A 199 15.00 12.19 -0.31
N GLY A 200 15.81 13.08 -0.90
CA GLY A 200 17.19 13.30 -0.51
C GLY A 200 18.21 12.29 -1.06
N PHE A 201 17.84 11.50 -2.06
CA PHE A 201 18.80 10.63 -2.74
C PHE A 201 19.83 11.49 -3.50
N ASP A 202 21.09 11.29 -3.21
CA ASP A 202 22.18 12.00 -3.88
C ASP A 202 22.40 11.50 -5.33
N ARG A 203 23.30 12.16 -6.03
CA ARG A 203 23.58 11.86 -7.44
C ARG A 203 24.17 10.47 -7.64
N GLU A 204 24.98 10.01 -6.69
CA GLU A 204 25.66 8.71 -6.78
C GLU A 204 24.67 7.56 -6.60
N ARG A 205 23.79 7.66 -5.62
CA ARG A 205 22.70 6.71 -5.40
C ARG A 205 21.78 6.64 -6.62
N ILE A 206 21.32 7.78 -7.13
CA ILE A 206 20.47 7.83 -8.33
C ILE A 206 21.22 7.24 -9.55
N ALA A 207 22.52 7.47 -9.70
CA ALA A 207 23.30 6.87 -10.78
C ALA A 207 23.42 5.36 -10.64
N ALA A 208 23.59 4.82 -9.42
CA ALA A 208 23.59 3.39 -9.16
C ALA A 208 22.25 2.74 -9.51
N ILE A 209 21.14 3.32 -9.08
CA ILE A 209 19.78 2.86 -9.43
C ILE A 209 19.56 2.89 -10.96
N LYS A 210 20.01 3.94 -11.65
CA LYS A 210 19.93 4.02 -13.13
C LYS A 210 20.74 2.91 -13.80
N ARG A 211 21.92 2.57 -13.30
CA ARG A 211 22.70 1.44 -13.81
C ARG A 211 21.96 0.13 -13.61
N ALA A 212 21.41 -0.11 -12.42
CA ALA A 212 20.61 -1.31 -12.14
C ALA A 212 19.39 -1.42 -13.08
N TYR A 213 18.66 -0.31 -13.29
CA TYR A 213 17.55 -0.25 -14.25
C TYR A 213 18.00 -0.64 -15.66
N ARG A 214 19.11 -0.09 -16.14
CA ARG A 214 19.67 -0.42 -17.48
C ARG A 214 20.05 -1.89 -17.59
N THR A 215 20.68 -2.42 -16.56
CA THR A 215 21.04 -3.86 -16.50
C THR A 215 19.80 -4.73 -16.57
N LEU A 216 18.74 -4.37 -15.86
CA LEU A 216 17.50 -5.15 -15.81
C LEU A 216 16.68 -5.07 -17.11
N TYR A 217 16.52 -3.88 -17.68
CA TYR A 217 15.57 -3.63 -18.77
C TYR A 217 16.20 -3.43 -20.15
N LEU A 218 17.44 -2.96 -20.22
CA LEU A 218 18.06 -2.55 -21.48
C LEU A 218 19.25 -3.40 -21.90
N SER A 219 19.67 -4.38 -21.10
CA SER A 219 20.81 -5.24 -21.42
C SER A 219 20.48 -6.38 -22.39
N GLY A 220 19.21 -6.74 -22.51
CA GLY A 220 18.77 -7.92 -23.27
C GLY A 220 19.18 -9.28 -22.65
N ARG A 221 19.75 -9.28 -21.44
CA ARG A 221 20.24 -10.49 -20.77
C ARG A 221 19.10 -11.30 -20.15
N PRO A 222 19.27 -12.62 -20.04
CA PRO A 222 18.42 -13.45 -19.20
C PRO A 222 18.43 -13.00 -17.75
N LEU A 223 17.34 -13.24 -17.01
CA LEU A 223 17.20 -12.75 -15.62
C LEU A 223 18.27 -13.31 -14.67
N ALA A 224 18.74 -14.53 -14.89
CA ALA A 224 19.83 -15.10 -14.11
C ALA A 224 21.12 -14.27 -14.23
N GLU A 225 21.55 -13.94 -15.45
CA GLU A 225 22.72 -13.10 -15.70
C GLU A 225 22.55 -11.67 -15.17
N VAL A 226 21.32 -11.15 -15.19
CA VAL A 226 21.00 -9.85 -14.59
C VAL A 226 21.20 -9.90 -13.07
N ARG A 227 20.75 -10.96 -12.40
CA ARG A 227 20.96 -11.14 -10.95
C ARG A 227 22.46 -11.18 -10.62
N ASP A 228 23.26 -11.96 -11.36
CA ASP A 228 24.70 -12.06 -11.17
C ASP A 228 25.38 -10.69 -11.36
N ALA A 229 25.00 -9.95 -12.40
CA ALA A 229 25.53 -8.61 -12.66
C ALA A 229 25.12 -7.58 -11.58
N LEU A 230 23.94 -7.70 -10.99
CA LEU A 230 23.48 -6.84 -9.90
C LEU A 230 24.13 -7.21 -8.56
N ALA A 231 24.46 -8.49 -8.33
CA ALA A 231 25.09 -8.95 -7.10
C ALA A 231 26.40 -8.19 -6.80
N THR A 232 27.26 -7.99 -7.81
CA THR A 232 28.50 -7.20 -7.68
C THR A 232 28.22 -5.74 -7.26
N GLY A 233 27.15 -5.14 -7.77
CA GLY A 233 26.75 -3.77 -7.39
C GLY A 233 26.05 -3.67 -6.04
N ALA A 234 25.42 -4.75 -5.59
CA ALA A 234 24.69 -4.82 -4.33
C ALA A 234 25.60 -4.75 -3.09
N GLU A 235 26.86 -5.16 -3.21
CA GLU A 235 27.86 -5.05 -2.13
C GLU A 235 28.14 -3.58 -1.78
N ALA A 236 28.21 -2.72 -2.78
CA ALA A 236 28.55 -1.30 -2.63
C ALA A 236 27.34 -0.37 -2.51
N SER A 237 26.13 -0.84 -2.80
CA SER A 237 24.92 0.01 -2.85
C SER A 237 23.71 -0.69 -2.22
N PRO A 238 23.19 -0.17 -1.10
CA PRO A 238 21.97 -0.69 -0.49
C PRO A 238 20.76 -0.60 -1.44
N ASP A 239 20.74 0.38 -2.32
CA ASP A 239 19.67 0.56 -3.30
C ASP A 239 19.69 -0.56 -4.36
N VAL A 240 20.87 -0.94 -4.84
CA VAL A 240 21.03 -2.07 -5.77
C VAL A 240 20.71 -3.40 -5.09
N ARG A 241 21.08 -3.53 -3.82
CA ARG A 241 20.70 -4.70 -3.01
C ARG A 241 19.20 -4.85 -2.89
N LEU A 242 18.47 -3.76 -2.64
CA LEU A 242 17.00 -3.77 -2.58
C LEU A 242 16.38 -4.27 -3.89
N VAL A 243 16.95 -3.87 -5.04
CA VAL A 243 16.51 -4.40 -6.34
C VAL A 243 16.78 -5.91 -6.44
N LEU A 244 17.98 -6.36 -6.07
CA LEU A 244 18.33 -7.78 -6.14
C LEU A 244 17.44 -8.65 -5.25
N GLU A 245 17.25 -8.26 -3.99
CA GLU A 245 16.35 -8.96 -3.05
C GLU A 245 14.90 -9.02 -3.56
N PHE A 246 14.43 -7.97 -4.22
CA PHE A 246 13.11 -7.97 -4.84
C PHE A 246 13.03 -9.00 -5.97
N LEU A 247 14.06 -9.06 -6.84
CA LEU A 247 14.09 -10.03 -7.94
C LEU A 247 14.10 -11.48 -7.44
N GLU A 248 14.71 -11.75 -6.28
CA GLU A 248 14.71 -13.08 -5.66
C GLU A 248 13.34 -13.50 -5.12
N ARG A 249 12.55 -12.52 -4.66
CA ARG A 249 11.21 -12.73 -4.07
C ARG A 249 10.05 -12.62 -5.07
N SER A 250 10.35 -12.26 -6.32
CA SER A 250 9.33 -12.11 -7.36
C SER A 250 8.79 -13.48 -7.78
N GLU A 251 7.48 -13.65 -7.72
CA GLU A 251 6.78 -14.90 -8.03
C GLU A 251 5.88 -14.80 -9.26
N ARG A 252 5.32 -13.62 -9.52
CA ARG A 252 4.41 -13.40 -10.66
C ARG A 252 5.11 -13.06 -11.97
N GLY A 253 6.44 -13.06 -11.96
CA GLY A 253 7.24 -12.52 -13.06
C GLY A 253 7.31 -10.99 -13.03
N LEU A 254 8.34 -10.46 -13.66
CA LEU A 254 8.60 -9.04 -13.70
C LEU A 254 7.87 -8.38 -14.85
N LEU A 255 7.38 -7.18 -14.60
CA LEU A 255 6.96 -6.27 -15.65
C LEU A 255 8.18 -5.93 -16.52
N ARG A 256 8.13 -6.33 -17.78
CA ARG A 256 9.19 -6.11 -18.80
C ARG A 256 8.62 -5.61 -20.10
#